data_ca74e69be71dfd5bceca92f8a72dad5c
#
_entry.id   ca74e69be71dfd5bceca92f8a72dad5c
#
_cell.length_a   1.000
_cell.length_b   1.000
_cell.length_c   1.000
_cell.angle_alpha   90.00
_cell.angle_beta   90.00
_cell.angle_gamma   90.00
#
_symmetry.space_group_name_H-M   'P 1'
#
loop_
_entity.id
_entity.type
_entity.pdbx_description
1 polymer ?
#
loop_
_entity_poly.entity_id
_entity_poly.type
_entity_poly.pdbx_seq_one_letter_code
_entity_poly.pdbx_strand_id
1 'polypeptide(L)'
;MKTSPLPLPPDVRAAAEDILGHDGIREEFAWMSWAGTVWRLNGERGTLFLKRAADLEGERARLVWLDGRWPVPRTAGFFHELGDDWLLTHPVPGVPMSDKSLGWEPDRVARSLGAFLRELHATDAVGCPFGVAKPGNVLIHGDYCLPNVLVENGLLSGLVDVGLSGLGDPETDLAAGVWTLSYIYGPGFARRFLEAYGWPPMSDAAIEKLRRKYSR
;
A
#
# COMPACT_ATOMS: atom_id res chain seq x y z
N MET A 1 -23.47 -3.75 -4.86
CA MET A 1 -23.98 -4.76 -3.92
C MET A 1 -23.62 -4.30 -2.52
N LYS A 2 -24.59 -4.03 -1.65
CA LYS A 2 -24.29 -3.83 -0.22
C LYS A 2 -24.01 -5.23 0.35
N THR A 3 -22.76 -5.54 0.60
CA THR A 3 -22.40 -6.76 1.34
C THR A 3 -22.94 -6.59 2.76
N SER A 4 -23.75 -7.53 3.23
CA SER A 4 -24.15 -7.60 4.64
C SER A 4 -22.87 -7.55 5.50
N PRO A 5 -22.88 -6.80 6.62
CA PRO A 5 -21.73 -6.81 7.52
C PRO A 5 -21.49 -8.26 7.95
N LEU A 6 -20.30 -8.79 7.68
CA LEU A 6 -19.88 -10.05 8.27
C LEU A 6 -19.79 -9.82 9.78
N PRO A 7 -20.39 -10.68 10.60
CA PRO A 7 -20.19 -10.57 12.03
C PRO A 7 -18.70 -10.76 12.33
N LEU A 8 -18.08 -9.76 12.97
CA LEU A 8 -16.70 -9.89 13.43
C LEU A 8 -16.57 -11.10 14.33
N PRO A 9 -15.52 -11.95 14.15
CA PRO A 9 -15.23 -13.01 15.10
C PRO A 9 -15.07 -12.45 16.52
N PRO A 10 -15.42 -13.21 17.57
CA PRO A 10 -15.43 -12.70 18.94
C PRO A 10 -14.10 -12.10 19.40
N ASP A 11 -12.98 -12.77 19.10
CA ASP A 11 -11.65 -12.29 19.50
C ASP A 11 -11.22 -11.04 18.74
N VAL A 12 -11.55 -10.96 17.43
CA VAL A 12 -11.32 -9.75 16.62
C VAL A 12 -12.14 -8.58 17.14
N ARG A 13 -13.40 -8.83 17.52
CA ARG A 13 -14.28 -7.81 18.11
C ARG A 13 -13.74 -7.32 19.44
N ALA A 14 -13.40 -8.24 20.35
CA ALA A 14 -12.86 -7.89 21.66
C ALA A 14 -11.60 -7.02 21.54
N ALA A 15 -10.65 -7.41 20.69
CA ALA A 15 -9.43 -6.64 20.48
C ALA A 15 -9.70 -5.24 19.88
N ALA A 16 -10.68 -5.12 18.97
CA ALA A 16 -11.07 -3.85 18.45
C ALA A 16 -11.78 -2.96 19.50
N GLU A 17 -12.64 -3.53 20.34
CA GLU A 17 -13.32 -2.84 21.45
C GLU A 17 -12.35 -2.34 22.52
N ASP A 18 -11.34 -3.12 22.86
CA ASP A 18 -10.29 -2.72 23.81
C ASP A 18 -9.55 -1.44 23.35
N ILE A 19 -9.34 -1.30 22.04
CA ILE A 19 -8.65 -0.14 21.46
C ILE A 19 -9.62 1.02 21.20
N LEU A 20 -10.77 0.75 20.59
CA LEU A 20 -11.69 1.75 20.08
C LEU A 20 -12.75 2.21 21.10
N GLY A 21 -12.91 1.48 22.22
CA GLY A 21 -13.97 1.68 23.21
C GLY A 21 -15.17 0.74 23.00
N HIS A 22 -15.91 0.50 24.08
CA HIS A 22 -17.01 -0.48 24.12
C HIS A 22 -18.37 0.09 23.66
N ASP A 23 -18.48 1.40 23.34
CA ASP A 23 -19.74 2.06 23.03
C ASP A 23 -20.20 1.91 21.56
N GLY A 24 -19.95 0.73 20.99
CA GLY A 24 -20.44 0.36 19.67
C GLY A 24 -19.48 0.72 18.54
N ILE A 25 -18.81 -0.29 18.01
CA ILE A 25 -18.00 -0.17 16.80
C ILE A 25 -18.91 -0.11 15.58
N ARG A 26 -18.71 0.88 14.71
CA ARG A 26 -19.34 0.96 13.39
C ARG A 26 -18.40 0.37 12.35
N GLU A 27 -18.89 -0.69 11.69
CA GLU A 27 -18.19 -1.39 10.62
C GLU A 27 -18.59 -0.78 9.27
N GLU A 28 -17.64 -0.24 8.54
CA GLU A 28 -17.84 0.29 7.20
C GLU A 28 -17.00 -0.50 6.22
N PHE A 29 -17.63 -1.06 5.16
CA PHE A 29 -16.89 -1.66 4.07
C PHE A 29 -16.01 -0.58 3.43
N ALA A 30 -14.70 -0.81 3.37
CA ALA A 30 -13.75 0.12 2.78
C ALA A 30 -13.48 -0.22 1.31
N TRP A 31 -12.93 -1.40 1.03
CA TRP A 31 -12.71 -1.90 -0.33
C TRP A 31 -12.47 -3.40 -0.34
N MET A 32 -12.50 -3.99 -1.53
CA MET A 32 -12.09 -5.36 -1.81
C MET A 32 -10.86 -5.31 -2.73
N SER A 33 -9.79 -5.99 -2.35
CA SER A 33 -8.62 -6.22 -3.17
C SER A 33 -8.59 -7.67 -3.66
N TRP A 34 -7.65 -7.99 -4.55
CA TRP A 34 -7.38 -9.38 -4.93
C TRP A 34 -6.93 -10.25 -3.74
N ALA A 35 -6.29 -9.62 -2.75
CA ALA A 35 -5.75 -10.28 -1.57
C ALA A 35 -6.74 -10.38 -0.40
N GLY A 36 -7.92 -9.74 -0.46
CA GLY A 36 -8.88 -9.81 0.63
C GLY A 36 -9.86 -8.67 0.70
N THR A 37 -10.65 -8.64 1.77
CA THR A 37 -11.64 -7.60 2.04
C THR A 37 -11.19 -6.73 3.19
N VAL A 38 -11.39 -5.43 3.07
CA VAL A 38 -10.98 -4.45 4.09
C VAL A 38 -12.21 -3.68 4.59
N TRP A 39 -12.29 -3.54 5.89
CA TRP A 39 -13.28 -2.71 6.59
C TRP A 39 -12.58 -1.61 7.38
N ARG A 40 -13.29 -0.50 7.54
CA ARG A 40 -12.96 0.54 8.51
C ARG A 40 -13.82 0.30 9.75
N LEU A 41 -13.17 0.24 10.89
CA LEU A 41 -13.82 0.12 12.20
C LEU A 41 -13.69 1.46 12.90
N ASN A 42 -14.83 2.13 13.15
CA ASN A 42 -14.86 3.42 13.82
C ASN A 42 -15.48 3.24 15.20
N GLY A 43 -14.78 3.69 16.24
CA GLY A 43 -15.24 3.72 17.61
C GLY A 43 -14.99 5.08 18.26
N GLU A 44 -15.31 5.18 19.53
CA GLU A 44 -15.18 6.41 20.33
C GLU A 44 -13.74 6.96 20.33
N ARG A 45 -12.74 6.07 20.41
CA ARG A 45 -11.32 6.43 20.55
C ARG A 45 -10.57 6.50 19.23
N GLY A 46 -11.26 6.36 18.09
CA GLY A 46 -10.63 6.49 16.78
C GLY A 46 -11.07 5.44 15.76
N THR A 47 -10.14 5.12 14.87
CA THR A 47 -10.37 4.23 13.73
C THR A 47 -9.30 3.14 13.66
N LEU A 48 -9.71 1.94 13.26
CA LEU A 48 -8.82 0.85 12.82
C LEU A 48 -9.23 0.38 11.43
N PHE A 49 -8.30 -0.26 10.73
CA PHE A 49 -8.61 -1.02 9.52
C PHE A 49 -8.49 -2.50 9.81
N LEU A 50 -9.43 -3.28 9.31
CA LEU A 50 -9.47 -4.72 9.41
C LEU A 50 -9.40 -5.32 8.02
N LYS A 51 -8.36 -6.10 7.73
CA LYS A 51 -8.22 -6.88 6.50
C LYS A 51 -8.47 -8.36 6.79
N ARG A 52 -9.26 -9.01 5.94
CA ARG A 52 -9.50 -10.46 5.97
C ARG A 52 -9.05 -11.09 4.67
N ALA A 53 -8.28 -12.16 4.75
CA ALA A 53 -7.89 -12.98 3.61
C ALA A 53 -7.49 -14.39 4.08
N ALA A 54 -7.30 -15.31 3.13
CA ALA A 54 -6.89 -16.69 3.43
C ALA A 54 -5.49 -16.78 4.06
N ASP A 55 -4.60 -15.82 3.74
CA ASP A 55 -3.23 -15.74 4.30
C ASP A 55 -2.79 -14.27 4.34
N LEU A 56 -2.52 -13.76 5.54
CA LEU A 56 -2.00 -12.41 5.81
C LEU A 56 -0.71 -12.44 6.65
N GLU A 57 -0.19 -13.62 7.01
CA GLU A 57 1.03 -13.74 7.83
C GLU A 57 2.22 -13.04 7.14
N GLY A 58 2.34 -13.23 5.81
CA GLY A 58 3.38 -12.59 5.02
C GLY A 58 3.28 -11.06 5.02
N GLU A 59 2.07 -10.50 4.98
CA GLU A 59 1.84 -9.05 5.07
C GLU A 59 2.12 -8.53 6.47
N ARG A 60 1.63 -9.21 7.52
CA ARG A 60 1.90 -8.89 8.91
C ARG A 60 3.41 -8.84 9.21
N ALA A 61 4.15 -9.85 8.78
CA ALA A 61 5.58 -9.93 8.99
C ALA A 61 6.33 -8.75 8.32
N ARG A 62 5.89 -8.31 7.15
CA ARG A 62 6.44 -7.14 6.45
C ARG A 62 6.11 -5.84 7.16
N LEU A 63 4.88 -5.66 7.64
CA LEU A 63 4.50 -4.50 8.45
C LEU A 63 5.38 -4.38 9.68
N VAL A 64 5.60 -5.49 10.40
CA VAL A 64 6.48 -5.51 11.59
C VAL A 64 7.92 -5.15 11.23
N TRP A 65 8.45 -5.66 10.12
CA TRP A 65 9.83 -5.35 9.70
C TRP A 65 9.99 -3.91 9.21
N LEU A 66 8.96 -3.36 8.54
CA LEU A 66 8.96 -1.98 8.02
C LEU A 66 8.71 -0.94 9.11
N ASP A 67 8.09 -1.32 10.23
CA ASP A 67 7.80 -0.38 11.33
C ASP A 67 9.09 0.30 11.83
N GLY A 68 9.08 1.62 11.92
CA GLY A 68 10.23 2.44 12.25
C GLY A 68 11.26 2.63 11.11
N ARG A 69 11.10 1.95 9.96
CA ARG A 69 11.91 2.17 8.74
C ARG A 69 11.17 2.98 7.71
N TRP A 70 9.89 2.66 7.53
CA TRP A 70 8.97 3.35 6.64
C TRP A 70 7.63 3.60 7.34
N PRO A 71 6.93 4.70 6.99
CA PRO A 71 5.60 4.93 7.51
C PRO A 71 4.61 3.93 6.88
N VAL A 72 4.29 2.89 7.64
CA VAL A 72 3.34 1.83 7.27
C VAL A 72 2.32 1.65 8.39
N PRO A 73 1.16 1.02 8.14
CA PRO A 73 0.20 0.69 9.18
C PRO A 73 0.83 -0.15 10.30
N ARG A 74 0.69 0.28 11.54
CA ARG A 74 1.11 -0.54 12.69
C ARG A 74 0.08 -1.60 12.98
N THR A 75 0.54 -2.84 13.16
CA THR A 75 -0.33 -3.95 13.55
C THR A 75 -0.90 -3.71 14.94
N ALA A 76 -2.23 -3.79 15.05
CA ALA A 76 -2.98 -3.71 16.31
C ALA A 76 -3.41 -5.10 16.80
N GLY A 77 -3.61 -6.05 15.88
CA GLY A 77 -3.94 -7.45 16.20
C GLY A 77 -3.84 -8.34 14.98
N PHE A 78 -3.65 -9.64 15.22
CA PHE A 78 -3.65 -10.65 14.17
C PHE A 78 -4.30 -11.93 14.71
N PHE A 79 -5.26 -12.46 13.97
CA PHE A 79 -6.09 -13.59 14.40
C PHE A 79 -6.27 -14.57 13.25
N HIS A 80 -6.41 -15.85 13.59
CA HIS A 80 -6.82 -16.87 12.64
C HIS A 80 -8.19 -17.42 13.09
N GLU A 81 -9.24 -17.00 12.40
CA GLU A 81 -10.61 -17.28 12.74
C GLU A 81 -11.45 -17.62 11.52
N LEU A 82 -12.34 -18.61 11.68
CA LEU A 82 -13.25 -19.04 10.61
C LEU A 82 -12.54 -19.48 9.32
N GLY A 83 -11.28 -19.96 9.43
CA GLY A 83 -10.48 -20.43 8.31
C GLY A 83 -9.78 -19.33 7.50
N ASP A 84 -9.82 -18.08 7.97
CA ASP A 84 -9.13 -16.92 7.38
C ASP A 84 -8.24 -16.23 8.42
N ASP A 85 -7.29 -15.44 7.90
CA ASP A 85 -6.52 -14.50 8.68
C ASP A 85 -7.22 -13.14 8.76
N TRP A 86 -7.14 -12.52 9.92
CA TRP A 86 -7.70 -11.21 10.23
C TRP A 86 -6.60 -10.32 10.79
N LEU A 87 -6.26 -9.28 10.04
CA LEU A 87 -5.21 -8.33 10.37
C LEU A 87 -5.83 -6.98 10.73
N LEU A 88 -5.65 -6.58 11.99
CA LEU A 88 -6.12 -5.30 12.52
C LEU A 88 -4.94 -4.32 12.54
N THR A 89 -5.13 -3.13 11.97
CA THR A 89 -4.07 -2.12 11.85
C THR A 89 -4.55 -0.72 12.22
N HIS A 90 -3.63 0.08 12.76
CA HIS A 90 -3.84 1.52 12.91
C HIS A 90 -3.77 2.22 11.55
N PRO A 91 -4.58 3.25 11.31
CA PRO A 91 -4.51 4.03 10.08
C PRO A 91 -3.17 4.77 9.97
N VAL A 92 -2.69 4.89 8.74
CA VAL A 92 -1.64 5.86 8.40
C VAL A 92 -2.33 7.18 8.04
N PRO A 93 -1.83 8.33 8.51
CA PRO A 93 -2.37 9.63 8.15
C PRO A 93 -2.34 9.91 6.64
N GLY A 94 -3.24 10.78 6.17
CA GLY A 94 -3.28 11.21 4.78
C GLY A 94 -4.30 10.49 3.92
N VAL A 95 -4.21 10.72 2.62
CA VAL A 95 -5.09 10.14 1.61
C VAL A 95 -4.27 9.52 0.47
N PRO A 96 -4.81 8.51 -0.24
CA PRO A 96 -4.14 7.93 -1.41
C PRO A 96 -3.79 8.99 -2.47
N MET A 97 -2.67 8.85 -3.14
CA MET A 97 -2.30 9.75 -4.26
C MET A 97 -3.28 9.69 -5.43
N SER A 98 -4.14 8.69 -5.49
CA SER A 98 -5.25 8.58 -6.44
C SER A 98 -6.48 9.41 -6.04
N ASP A 99 -6.53 9.96 -4.82
CA ASP A 99 -7.69 10.70 -4.32
C ASP A 99 -7.80 12.08 -4.98
N LYS A 100 -8.95 12.32 -5.61
CA LYS A 100 -9.22 13.60 -6.30
C LYS A 100 -9.31 14.80 -5.36
N SER A 101 -9.56 14.58 -4.06
CA SER A 101 -9.59 15.66 -3.06
C SER A 101 -8.25 16.37 -2.89
N LEU A 102 -7.14 15.75 -3.32
CA LEU A 102 -5.82 16.37 -3.36
C LEU A 102 -5.76 17.60 -4.29
N GLY A 103 -6.59 17.65 -5.35
CA GLY A 103 -6.56 18.72 -6.34
C GLY A 103 -5.21 18.83 -7.07
N TRP A 104 -4.44 17.74 -7.10
CA TRP A 104 -3.14 17.75 -7.77
C TRP A 104 -3.28 17.51 -9.27
N GLU A 105 -2.55 18.32 -10.04
CA GLU A 105 -2.40 18.07 -11.47
C GLU A 105 -1.63 16.77 -11.73
N PRO A 106 -1.98 15.99 -12.76
CA PRO A 106 -1.35 14.71 -13.07
C PRO A 106 0.18 14.76 -13.20
N ASP A 107 0.74 15.87 -13.69
CA ASP A 107 2.20 16.07 -13.78
C ASP A 107 2.85 16.13 -12.39
N ARG A 108 2.20 16.80 -11.42
CA ARG A 108 2.63 16.82 -10.03
C ARG A 108 2.57 15.43 -9.41
N VAL A 109 1.46 14.70 -9.62
CA VAL A 109 1.29 13.33 -9.13
C VAL A 109 2.42 12.44 -9.64
N ALA A 110 2.69 12.47 -10.96
CA ALA A 110 3.74 11.65 -11.56
C ALA A 110 5.14 11.96 -11.00
N ARG A 111 5.49 13.26 -10.85
CA ARG A 111 6.78 13.66 -10.27
C ARG A 111 6.91 13.24 -8.81
N SER A 112 5.87 13.47 -8.00
CA SER A 112 5.88 13.09 -6.58
C SER A 112 5.98 11.58 -6.41
N LEU A 113 5.24 10.81 -7.20
CA LEU A 113 5.30 9.35 -7.19
C LEU A 113 6.72 8.84 -7.49
N GLY A 114 7.40 9.43 -8.50
CA GLY A 114 8.78 9.07 -8.85
C GLY A 114 9.78 9.45 -7.78
N ALA A 115 9.65 10.63 -7.19
CA ALA A 115 10.52 11.07 -6.10
C ALA A 115 10.40 10.17 -4.85
N PHE A 116 9.17 9.84 -4.44
CA PHE A 116 8.91 8.95 -3.30
C PHE A 116 9.42 7.52 -3.55
N LEU A 117 9.28 7.01 -4.78
CA LEU A 117 9.84 5.70 -5.12
C LEU A 117 11.37 5.69 -5.04
N ARG A 118 12.02 6.76 -5.48
CA ARG A 118 13.48 6.88 -5.35
C ARG A 118 13.92 6.83 -3.89
N GLU A 119 13.19 7.47 -2.98
CA GLU A 119 13.47 7.42 -1.54
C GLU A 119 13.30 5.99 -1.00
N LEU A 120 12.24 5.29 -1.39
CA LEU A 120 12.01 3.90 -1.01
C LEU A 120 13.17 3.01 -1.47
N HIS A 121 13.57 3.10 -2.74
CA HIS A 121 14.63 2.27 -3.31
C HIS A 121 16.03 2.65 -2.81
N ALA A 122 16.22 3.84 -2.25
CA ALA A 122 17.46 4.26 -1.60
C ALA A 122 17.57 3.82 -0.14
N THR A 123 16.51 3.20 0.42
CA THR A 123 16.50 2.73 1.81
C THR A 123 17.51 1.62 2.02
N ASP A 124 18.26 1.69 3.11
CA ASP A 124 19.09 0.57 3.53
C ASP A 124 18.21 -0.62 3.95
N ALA A 125 18.29 -1.67 3.16
CA ALA A 125 17.52 -2.90 3.37
C ALA A 125 18.40 -4.07 3.86
N VAL A 126 19.54 -3.78 4.46
CA VAL A 126 20.40 -4.81 5.10
C VAL A 126 19.59 -5.56 6.15
N GLY A 127 19.63 -6.89 6.07
CA GLY A 127 18.87 -7.76 6.97
C GLY A 127 17.38 -7.90 6.63
N CYS A 128 16.93 -7.42 5.46
CA CYS A 128 15.57 -7.69 5.01
C CYS A 128 15.37 -9.20 4.81
N PRO A 129 14.41 -9.83 5.51
CA PRO A 129 14.19 -11.28 5.40
C PRO A 129 13.31 -11.67 4.21
N PHE A 130 12.81 -10.68 3.44
CA PHE A 130 11.88 -10.89 2.33
C PHE A 130 12.57 -10.64 1.00
N GLY A 131 12.28 -11.51 0.02
CA GLY A 131 12.87 -11.41 -1.31
C GLY A 131 14.29 -12.01 -1.38
N VAL A 132 15.04 -11.62 -2.39
CA VAL A 132 16.37 -12.18 -2.65
C VAL A 132 17.41 -11.07 -2.73
N ALA A 133 18.43 -11.16 -1.89
CA ALA A 133 19.60 -10.28 -1.96
C ALA A 133 20.43 -10.62 -3.22
N LYS A 134 20.31 -9.78 -4.25
CA LYS A 134 21.07 -9.86 -5.50
C LYS A 134 21.65 -8.47 -5.84
N PRO A 135 22.76 -8.40 -6.57
CA PRO A 135 23.25 -7.12 -7.08
C PRO A 135 22.15 -6.40 -7.87
N GLY A 136 21.93 -5.11 -7.57
CA GLY A 136 20.92 -4.28 -8.20
C GLY A 136 19.50 -4.40 -7.61
N ASN A 137 19.23 -5.35 -6.69
CA ASN A 137 17.98 -5.38 -5.96
C ASN A 137 17.95 -4.27 -4.89
N VAL A 138 16.78 -3.70 -4.71
CA VAL A 138 16.46 -2.64 -3.75
C VAL A 138 15.28 -3.06 -2.87
N LEU A 139 14.94 -2.28 -1.86
CA LEU A 139 13.67 -2.45 -1.15
C LEU A 139 12.53 -2.01 -2.06
N ILE A 140 11.74 -2.94 -2.57
CA ILE A 140 10.55 -2.67 -3.38
C ILE A 140 9.27 -2.72 -2.54
N HIS A 141 8.23 -2.01 -2.99
CA HIS A 141 6.86 -2.17 -2.51
C HIS A 141 6.23 -3.46 -3.04
N GLY A 142 6.49 -3.79 -4.31
CA GLY A 142 5.95 -4.93 -5.03
C GLY A 142 4.59 -4.69 -5.71
N ASP A 143 3.87 -3.65 -5.28
CA ASP A 143 2.60 -3.16 -5.87
C ASP A 143 2.52 -1.62 -5.75
N TYR A 144 3.52 -0.91 -6.30
CA TYR A 144 3.67 0.54 -6.15
C TYR A 144 2.69 1.32 -7.04
N CYS A 145 1.41 1.28 -6.65
CA CYS A 145 0.31 1.95 -7.32
C CYS A 145 -0.16 3.18 -6.54
N LEU A 146 -0.76 4.15 -7.24
CA LEU A 146 -1.27 5.41 -6.63
C LEU A 146 -2.19 5.19 -5.42
N PRO A 147 -3.09 4.19 -5.38
CA PRO A 147 -3.90 3.92 -4.20
C PRO A 147 -3.10 3.51 -2.96
N ASN A 148 -1.91 2.92 -3.14
CA ASN A 148 -1.07 2.36 -2.07
C ASN A 148 -0.06 3.37 -1.49
N VAL A 149 0.03 4.56 -2.07
CA VAL A 149 0.93 5.65 -1.65
C VAL A 149 0.10 6.76 -1.04
N LEU A 150 0.26 7.00 0.27
CA LEU A 150 -0.49 8.00 1.00
C LEU A 150 0.30 9.30 1.12
N VAL A 151 -0.42 10.41 1.05
CA VAL A 151 0.16 11.75 1.20
C VAL A 151 -0.67 12.60 2.16
N GLU A 152 0.04 13.40 2.95
CA GLU A 152 -0.52 14.40 3.84
C GLU A 152 0.29 15.69 3.74
N ASN A 153 -0.38 16.83 3.65
CA ASN A 153 0.27 18.15 3.54
C ASN A 153 1.30 18.25 2.39
N GLY A 154 1.09 17.47 1.33
CA GLY A 154 1.97 17.48 0.16
C GLY A 154 3.22 16.61 0.25
N LEU A 155 3.39 15.87 1.34
CA LEU A 155 4.50 14.96 1.61
C LEU A 155 4.02 13.51 1.65
N LEU A 156 4.92 12.56 1.42
CA LEU A 156 4.65 11.15 1.67
C LEU A 156 4.31 10.95 3.15
N SER A 157 3.17 10.37 3.43
CA SER A 157 2.73 10.03 4.79
C SER A 157 2.73 8.54 5.06
N GLY A 158 2.66 7.70 4.03
CA GLY A 158 2.79 6.27 4.21
C GLY A 158 2.57 5.40 2.99
N LEU A 159 2.85 4.12 3.19
CA LEU A 159 2.61 3.04 2.23
C LEU A 159 1.68 2.01 2.85
N VAL A 160 0.72 1.52 2.07
CA VAL A 160 -0.24 0.47 2.46
C VAL A 160 -0.20 -0.70 1.48
N ASP A 161 -0.78 -1.84 1.86
CA ASP A 161 -0.80 -3.07 1.06
C ASP A 161 0.62 -3.58 0.71
N VAL A 162 1.47 -3.65 1.74
CA VAL A 162 2.90 -4.00 1.63
C VAL A 162 3.17 -5.51 1.59
N GLY A 163 2.15 -6.33 1.35
CA GLY A 163 2.24 -7.79 1.36
C GLY A 163 3.24 -8.38 0.36
N LEU A 164 3.67 -7.62 -0.64
CA LEU A 164 4.69 -8.02 -1.63
C LEU A 164 6.04 -7.32 -1.44
N SER A 165 6.19 -6.48 -0.40
CA SER A 165 7.41 -5.72 -0.16
C SER A 165 8.59 -6.62 0.21
N GLY A 166 9.79 -6.22 -0.19
CA GLY A 166 11.04 -6.95 0.10
C GLY A 166 12.16 -6.57 -0.86
N LEU A 167 13.25 -7.36 -0.86
CA LEU A 167 14.33 -7.16 -1.82
C LEU A 167 13.92 -7.65 -3.21
N GLY A 168 13.96 -6.77 -4.20
CA GLY A 168 13.54 -7.09 -5.56
C GLY A 168 14.11 -6.15 -6.62
N ASP A 169 13.79 -6.48 -7.88
CA ASP A 169 14.16 -5.67 -9.04
C ASP A 169 13.38 -4.35 -9.02
N PRO A 170 14.04 -3.17 -9.06
CA PRO A 170 13.37 -1.87 -9.10
C PRO A 170 12.38 -1.72 -10.28
N GLU A 171 12.58 -2.43 -11.39
CA GLU A 171 11.63 -2.41 -12.50
C GLU A 171 10.23 -2.90 -12.11
N THR A 172 10.09 -3.69 -11.04
CA THR A 172 8.78 -4.14 -10.52
C THR A 172 7.91 -2.94 -10.15
N ASP A 173 8.43 -2.06 -9.31
CA ASP A 173 7.70 -0.87 -8.86
C ASP A 173 7.60 0.21 -9.94
N LEU A 174 8.65 0.34 -10.78
CA LEU A 174 8.61 1.24 -11.93
C LEU A 174 7.50 0.84 -12.92
N ALA A 175 7.31 -0.46 -13.17
CA ALA A 175 6.22 -0.96 -14.02
C ALA A 175 4.84 -0.65 -13.41
N ALA A 176 4.67 -0.87 -12.11
CA ALA A 176 3.44 -0.55 -11.38
C ALA A 176 3.12 0.94 -11.42
N GLY A 177 4.13 1.80 -11.18
CA GLY A 177 3.99 3.26 -11.24
C GLY A 177 3.60 3.76 -12.64
N VAL A 178 4.24 3.24 -13.69
CA VAL A 178 3.88 3.56 -15.08
C VAL A 178 2.47 3.09 -15.42
N TRP A 179 2.11 1.88 -14.99
CA TRP A 179 0.79 1.32 -15.25
C TRP A 179 -0.32 2.15 -14.56
N THR A 180 -0.19 2.44 -13.26
CA THR A 180 -1.22 3.14 -12.50
C THR A 180 -1.46 4.58 -13.01
N LEU A 181 -0.38 5.29 -13.39
CA LEU A 181 -0.48 6.62 -14.02
C LEU A 181 -1.23 6.55 -15.35
N SER A 182 -0.89 5.57 -16.19
CA SER A 182 -1.56 5.38 -17.48
C SER A 182 -3.03 4.99 -17.32
N TYR A 183 -3.36 4.19 -16.31
CA TYR A 183 -4.71 3.74 -16.02
C TYR A 183 -5.61 4.88 -15.52
N ILE A 184 -5.10 5.73 -14.62
CA ILE A 184 -5.90 6.79 -13.96
C ILE A 184 -5.95 8.07 -14.80
N TYR A 185 -4.84 8.46 -15.41
CA TYR A 185 -4.69 9.76 -16.11
C TYR A 185 -4.50 9.64 -17.62
N GLY A 186 -4.39 8.42 -18.14
CA GLY A 186 -4.05 8.19 -19.54
C GLY A 186 -2.55 8.26 -19.84
N PRO A 187 -2.16 8.12 -21.11
CA PRO A 187 -0.75 8.12 -21.52
C PRO A 187 -0.13 9.52 -21.35
N GLY A 188 1.22 9.56 -21.21
CA GLY A 188 2.00 10.81 -21.24
C GLY A 188 2.70 11.15 -19.92
N PHE A 189 2.26 10.63 -18.79
CA PHE A 189 2.80 10.97 -17.47
C PHE A 189 3.96 10.06 -17.02
N ALA A 190 4.11 8.89 -17.64
CA ALA A 190 5.16 7.92 -17.31
C ALA A 190 6.58 8.51 -17.39
N ARG A 191 6.85 9.34 -18.41
CA ARG A 191 8.14 10.00 -18.58
C ARG A 191 8.49 10.90 -17.40
N ARG A 192 7.52 11.70 -16.89
CA ARG A 192 7.70 12.56 -15.72
C ARG A 192 8.00 11.78 -14.45
N PHE A 193 7.34 10.64 -14.28
CA PHE A 193 7.58 9.71 -13.19
C PHE A 193 9.00 9.14 -13.24
N LEU A 194 9.42 8.60 -14.40
CA LEU A 194 10.74 8.00 -14.58
C LEU A 194 11.87 9.03 -14.43
N GLU A 195 11.70 10.24 -14.96
CA GLU A 195 12.64 11.36 -14.78
C GLU A 195 12.79 11.74 -13.30
N ALA A 196 11.68 11.87 -12.57
CA ALA A 196 11.69 12.22 -11.15
C ALA A 196 12.29 11.12 -10.27
N TYR A 197 12.11 9.86 -10.65
CA TYR A 197 12.81 8.73 -10.04
C TYR A 197 14.33 8.77 -10.31
N GLY A 198 14.77 9.31 -11.44
CA GLY A 198 16.16 9.31 -11.89
C GLY A 198 16.49 8.14 -12.82
N TRP A 199 15.47 7.52 -13.45
CA TRP A 199 15.70 6.46 -14.42
C TRP A 199 16.28 7.01 -15.73
N PRO A 200 17.18 6.27 -16.41
CA PRO A 200 17.70 6.70 -17.70
C PRO A 200 16.59 6.98 -18.72
N PRO A 201 16.77 7.94 -19.64
CA PRO A 201 15.77 8.24 -20.67
C PRO A 201 15.39 7.00 -21.48
N MET A 202 14.08 6.82 -21.67
CA MET A 202 13.53 5.69 -22.41
C MET A 202 12.72 6.17 -23.64
N SER A 203 12.71 5.36 -24.71
CA SER A 203 11.77 5.55 -25.81
C SER A 203 10.33 5.19 -25.38
N ASP A 204 9.33 5.71 -26.11
CA ASP A 204 7.93 5.39 -25.82
C ASP A 204 7.64 3.88 -25.93
N ALA A 205 8.29 3.20 -26.88
CA ALA A 205 8.18 1.75 -27.02
C ALA A 205 8.75 1.00 -25.79
N ALA A 206 9.85 1.50 -25.20
CA ALA A 206 10.43 0.92 -24.00
C ALA A 206 9.57 1.18 -22.75
N ILE A 207 8.95 2.38 -22.64
CA ILE A 207 7.99 2.71 -21.57
C ILE A 207 6.76 1.80 -21.66
N GLU A 208 6.24 1.58 -22.87
CA GLU A 208 5.09 0.69 -23.06
C GLU A 208 5.44 -0.78 -22.74
N LYS A 209 6.66 -1.23 -23.07
CA LYS A 209 7.16 -2.55 -22.65
C LYS A 209 7.24 -2.68 -21.12
N LEU A 210 7.72 -1.63 -20.44
CA LEU A 210 7.78 -1.58 -18.98
C LEU A 210 6.37 -1.64 -18.38
N ARG A 211 5.42 -0.84 -18.89
CA ARG A 211 4.03 -0.85 -18.45
C ARG A 211 3.40 -2.24 -18.51
N ARG A 212 3.66 -2.98 -19.58
CA ARG A 212 3.11 -4.35 -19.79
C ARG A 212 3.65 -5.38 -18.80
N LYS A 213 4.80 -5.14 -18.17
CA LYS A 213 5.32 -6.06 -17.13
C LYS A 213 4.40 -6.15 -15.92
N TYR A 214 3.67 -5.06 -15.61
CA TYR A 214 2.72 -5.03 -14.49
C TYR A 214 1.30 -5.41 -14.91
N SER A 215 0.91 -5.25 -16.19
CA SER A 215 -0.43 -5.63 -16.68
C SER A 215 -0.65 -7.14 -16.50
N ARG A 216 -1.45 -7.50 -15.51
CA ARG A 216 -1.91 -8.86 -15.21
C ARG A 216 -3.27 -9.11 -15.82
#